data_8fe72956887cc0a651cbbfb646f31691
#
_entry.id   8fe72956887cc0a651cbbfb646f31691
#
_cell.length_a   1.000
_cell.length_b   1.000
_cell.length_c   1.000
_cell.angle_alpha   90.00
_cell.angle_beta   90.00
_cell.angle_gamma   90.00
#
_symmetry.space_group_name_H-M   'P 1'
#
loop_
_entity.id
_entity.type
_entity.pdbx_description
1 polymer ?
#
loop_
_entity_poly.entity_id
_entity_poly.type
_entity_poly.pdbx_seq_one_letter_code
_entity_poly.pdbx_strand_id
1 'polypeptide(L)'
;MLFLDNTILSDYLSGTDSARQFLEQYEQEVWAVSAITLYEAYMGCVHGYIDATPATVRQAVTASMTVVDVTQQTAAEAEAMQQELLDLGLPADSPDILIAASAREHGGTFATADKHFWKPEVESVLSVAKYDPY
;
A
#
# COMPACT_ATOMS: atom_id res chain seq x y z
N MET A 1 0.89 -7.04 -10.36
CA MET A 1 1.49 -6.80 -9.05
C MET A 1 0.52 -6.01 -8.20
N LEU A 2 0.27 -6.47 -6.99
CA LEU A 2 -0.64 -5.83 -6.05
C LEU A 2 0.16 -5.21 -4.91
N PHE A 3 0.08 -3.89 -4.77
CA PHE A 3 0.74 -3.16 -3.69
C PHE A 3 -0.22 -2.98 -2.53
N LEU A 4 0.17 -3.43 -1.35
CA LEU A 4 -0.66 -3.36 -0.15
C LEU A 4 -0.35 -2.08 0.63
N ASP A 5 -1.41 -1.38 1.07
CA ASP A 5 -1.26 -0.29 2.03
C ASP A 5 -1.04 -0.83 3.45
N ASN A 6 -0.83 0.07 4.40
CA ASN A 6 -0.56 -0.31 5.79
C ASN A 6 -1.74 -1.04 6.44
N THR A 7 -2.97 -0.65 6.16
CA THR A 7 -4.15 -1.28 6.78
C THR A 7 -4.27 -2.74 6.36
N ILE A 8 -4.14 -3.03 5.07
CA ILE A 8 -4.20 -4.41 4.58
C ILE A 8 -3.03 -5.21 5.13
N LEU A 9 -1.83 -4.64 5.13
CA LEU A 9 -0.65 -5.33 5.64
C LEU A 9 -0.81 -5.67 7.12
N SER A 10 -1.26 -4.71 7.93
CA SER A 10 -1.51 -4.93 9.36
C SER A 10 -2.55 -6.00 9.60
N ASP A 11 -3.65 -5.97 8.85
CA ASP A 11 -4.71 -6.97 8.95
C ASP A 11 -4.23 -8.34 8.51
N TYR A 12 -3.43 -8.42 7.45
CA TYR A 12 -2.82 -9.67 6.99
C TYR A 12 -1.89 -10.26 8.06
N LEU A 13 -1.04 -9.43 8.65
CA LEU A 13 -0.11 -9.85 9.71
C LEU A 13 -0.86 -10.30 10.97
N SER A 14 -2.02 -9.73 11.24
CA SER A 14 -2.88 -10.10 12.37
C SER A 14 -3.76 -11.30 12.07
N GLY A 15 -3.79 -11.79 10.84
CA GLY A 15 -4.56 -12.95 10.43
C GLY A 15 -6.08 -12.73 10.36
N THR A 16 -6.50 -11.49 10.04
CA THR A 16 -7.95 -11.21 9.95
C THR A 16 -8.59 -11.91 8.75
N ASP A 17 -9.85 -12.31 8.90
CA ASP A 17 -10.61 -12.92 7.83
C ASP A 17 -10.81 -11.97 6.65
N SER A 18 -11.02 -10.69 6.92
CA SER A 18 -11.22 -9.67 5.88
C SER A 18 -10.02 -9.60 4.93
N ALA A 19 -8.81 -9.53 5.49
CA ALA A 19 -7.59 -9.47 4.69
C ALA A 19 -7.37 -10.77 3.91
N ARG A 20 -7.58 -11.92 4.57
CA ARG A 20 -7.43 -13.22 3.92
C ARG A 20 -8.38 -13.36 2.73
N GLN A 21 -9.64 -13.05 2.91
CA GLN A 21 -10.64 -13.15 1.84
C GLN A 21 -10.35 -12.18 0.71
N PHE A 22 -9.94 -10.97 1.03
CA PHE A 22 -9.56 -9.98 0.01
C PHE A 22 -8.37 -10.47 -0.81
N LEU A 23 -7.31 -10.94 -0.14
CA LEU A 23 -6.08 -11.35 -0.80
C LEU A 23 -6.21 -12.67 -1.58
N GLU A 24 -7.15 -13.53 -1.22
CA GLU A 24 -7.46 -14.73 -1.99
C GLU A 24 -7.82 -14.40 -3.45
N GLN A 25 -8.44 -13.25 -3.69
CA GLN A 25 -8.79 -12.80 -5.03
C GLN A 25 -7.57 -12.46 -5.89
N TYR A 26 -6.41 -12.27 -5.26
CA TYR A 26 -5.16 -11.86 -5.90
C TYR A 26 -4.04 -12.87 -5.67
N GLU A 27 -4.37 -14.12 -5.37
CA GLU A 27 -3.36 -15.15 -5.05
C GLU A 27 -2.42 -15.46 -6.22
N GLN A 28 -2.84 -15.16 -7.46
CA GLN A 28 -2.02 -15.38 -8.64
C GLN A 28 -1.10 -14.20 -8.96
N GLU A 29 -1.23 -13.09 -8.25
CA GLU A 29 -0.41 -11.91 -8.45
C GLU A 29 0.74 -11.86 -7.45
N VAL A 30 1.82 -11.20 -7.85
CA VAL A 30 2.90 -10.86 -6.91
C VAL A 30 2.38 -9.75 -5.99
N TRP A 31 2.49 -9.98 -4.69
CA TRP A 31 2.19 -8.96 -3.69
C TRP A 31 3.44 -8.17 -3.38
N ALA A 32 3.30 -6.87 -3.19
CA ALA A 32 4.39 -5.97 -2.91
C ALA A 32 4.00 -4.93 -1.87
N VAL A 33 4.98 -4.40 -1.18
CA VAL A 33 4.83 -3.27 -0.28
C VAL A 33 5.96 -2.29 -0.51
N SER A 34 5.66 -0.99 -0.38
CA SER A 34 6.69 0.03 -0.33
C SER A 34 7.51 -0.11 0.95
N ALA A 35 8.78 0.27 0.89
CA ALA A 35 9.62 0.37 2.10
C ALA A 35 9.01 1.32 3.14
N ILE A 36 8.25 2.33 2.72
CA ILE A 36 7.52 3.22 3.63
C ILE A 36 6.43 2.45 4.37
N THR A 37 5.66 1.63 3.67
CA THR A 37 4.62 0.80 4.28
C THR A 37 5.23 -0.19 5.27
N LEU A 38 6.37 -0.78 4.93
CA LEU A 38 7.10 -1.66 5.84
C LEU A 38 7.54 -0.92 7.11
N TYR A 39 8.05 0.30 6.97
CA TYR A 39 8.40 1.14 8.12
C TYR A 39 7.18 1.42 9.00
N GLU A 40 6.05 1.74 8.40
CA GLU A 40 4.81 1.98 9.15
C GLU A 40 4.38 0.74 9.93
N ALA A 41 4.55 -0.45 9.36
CA ALA A 41 4.27 -1.71 10.06
C ALA A 41 5.22 -1.91 11.24
N TYR A 42 6.52 -1.58 11.09
CA TYR A 42 7.46 -1.61 12.20
C TYR A 42 7.03 -0.67 13.33
N MET A 43 6.58 0.53 12.98
CA MET A 43 6.07 1.48 13.98
C MET A 43 4.79 0.97 14.65
N GLY A 44 3.96 0.24 13.92
CA GLY A 44 2.82 -0.47 14.49
C GLY A 44 3.24 -1.44 15.59
N CYS A 45 4.35 -2.14 15.42
CA CYS A 45 4.93 -3.00 16.46
C CYS A 45 5.43 -2.18 17.65
N VAL A 46 6.17 -1.11 17.37
CA VAL A 46 6.77 -0.24 18.41
C VAL A 46 5.68 0.38 19.28
N HIS A 47 4.57 0.81 18.68
CA HIS A 47 3.45 1.42 19.40
C HIS A 47 2.43 0.42 19.95
N GLY A 48 2.63 -0.86 19.74
CA GLY A 48 1.76 -1.91 20.26
C GLY A 48 0.47 -2.14 19.47
N TYR A 49 0.33 -1.57 18.28
CA TYR A 49 -0.82 -1.80 17.41
C TYR A 49 -0.76 -3.14 16.68
N ILE A 50 0.44 -3.65 16.49
CA ILE A 50 0.71 -4.98 15.92
C ILE A 50 1.39 -5.80 17.01
N ASP A 51 0.79 -6.94 17.38
CA ASP A 51 1.33 -7.84 18.41
C ASP A 51 2.38 -8.76 17.79
N ALA A 52 3.53 -8.18 17.47
CA ALA A 52 4.67 -8.86 16.90
C ALA A 52 5.92 -8.00 17.06
N THR A 53 7.08 -8.57 16.79
CA THR A 53 8.33 -7.81 16.73
C THR A 53 8.61 -7.35 15.29
N PRO A 54 9.38 -6.27 15.09
CA PRO A 54 9.79 -5.87 13.75
C PRO A 54 10.52 -6.99 12.99
N ALA A 55 11.31 -7.81 13.66
CA ALA A 55 11.99 -8.95 13.04
C ALA A 55 10.99 -9.99 12.50
N THR A 56 9.94 -10.28 13.26
CA THR A 56 8.89 -11.22 12.85
C THR A 56 8.12 -10.65 11.65
N VAL A 57 7.79 -9.36 11.67
CA VAL A 57 7.13 -8.68 10.55
C VAL A 57 7.99 -8.76 9.29
N ARG A 58 9.28 -8.47 9.41
CA ARG A 58 10.21 -8.56 8.27
C ARG A 58 10.23 -9.95 7.66
N GLN A 59 10.32 -10.98 8.49
CA GLN A 59 10.32 -12.38 8.04
C GLN A 59 9.02 -12.72 7.30
N ALA A 60 7.87 -12.33 7.85
CA ALA A 60 6.57 -12.59 7.24
C ALA A 60 6.43 -11.88 5.89
N VAL A 61 6.83 -10.63 5.82
CA VAL A 61 6.75 -9.83 4.60
C VAL A 61 7.68 -10.38 3.52
N THR A 62 8.95 -10.63 3.85
CA THR A 62 9.91 -11.11 2.84
C THR A 62 9.64 -12.54 2.38
N ALA A 63 8.93 -13.33 3.17
CA ALA A 63 8.52 -14.69 2.77
C ALA A 63 7.36 -14.67 1.76
N SER A 64 6.51 -13.64 1.77
CA SER A 64 5.26 -13.61 1.01
C SER A 64 5.19 -12.51 -0.04
N MET A 65 6.02 -11.48 0.07
CA MET A 65 5.89 -10.24 -0.70
C MET A 65 7.26 -9.72 -1.15
N THR A 66 7.22 -8.83 -2.14
CA THR A 66 8.39 -8.06 -2.58
C THR A 66 8.36 -6.72 -1.87
N VAL A 67 9.46 -6.32 -1.25
CA VAL A 67 9.62 -4.96 -0.71
C VAL A 67 10.26 -4.09 -1.78
N VAL A 68 9.63 -2.97 -2.09
CA VAL A 68 10.06 -2.05 -3.15
C VAL A 68 10.65 -0.79 -2.51
N ASP A 69 11.88 -0.47 -2.87
CA ASP A 69 12.57 0.71 -2.38
C ASP A 69 11.97 2.00 -2.94
N VAL A 70 12.04 3.07 -2.15
CA VAL A 70 11.69 4.42 -2.58
C VAL A 70 12.94 5.06 -3.17
N THR A 71 12.88 5.38 -4.45
CA THR A 71 14.03 5.88 -5.22
C THR A 71 13.75 7.29 -5.76
N GLN A 72 14.73 7.87 -6.44
CA GLN A 72 14.53 9.13 -7.16
C GLN A 72 13.42 8.98 -8.21
N GLN A 73 13.31 7.83 -8.85
CA GLN A 73 12.25 7.56 -9.82
C GLN A 73 10.88 7.56 -9.14
N THR A 74 10.77 7.00 -7.94
CA THR A 74 9.54 7.05 -7.16
C THR A 74 9.15 8.50 -6.83
N ALA A 75 10.13 9.33 -6.47
CA ALA A 75 9.88 10.75 -6.19
C ALA A 75 9.34 11.48 -7.42
N ALA A 76 9.91 11.21 -8.60
CA ALA A 76 9.43 11.80 -9.86
C ALA A 76 8.02 11.34 -10.21
N GLU A 77 7.72 10.06 -10.01
CA GLU A 77 6.37 9.51 -10.23
C GLU A 77 5.37 10.13 -9.26
N ALA A 78 5.75 10.29 -7.99
CA ALA A 78 4.89 10.90 -6.98
C ALA A 78 4.57 12.38 -7.32
N GLU A 79 5.55 13.12 -7.83
CA GLU A 79 5.36 14.50 -8.27
C GLU A 79 4.35 14.55 -9.41
N ALA A 80 4.51 13.71 -10.42
CA ALA A 80 3.59 13.65 -11.56
C ALA A 80 2.17 13.28 -11.12
N MET A 81 2.02 12.29 -10.24
CA MET A 81 0.72 11.89 -9.70
C MET A 81 0.07 13.01 -8.90
N GLN A 82 0.84 13.71 -8.07
CA GLN A 82 0.30 14.79 -7.27
C GLN A 82 -0.19 15.95 -8.13
N GLN A 83 0.50 16.28 -9.23
CA GLN A 83 0.02 17.25 -10.20
C GLN A 83 -1.34 16.82 -10.78
N GLU A 84 -1.47 15.57 -11.19
CA GLU A 84 -2.72 15.03 -11.73
C GLU A 84 -3.84 15.09 -10.70
N LEU A 85 -3.55 14.72 -9.45
CA LEU A 85 -4.54 14.75 -8.36
C LEU A 85 -4.93 16.19 -7.99
N LEU A 86 -3.98 17.12 -7.98
CA LEU A 86 -4.27 18.54 -7.77
C LEU A 86 -5.20 19.10 -8.84
N ASP A 87 -5.00 18.71 -10.10
CA ASP A 87 -5.87 19.12 -11.21
C ASP A 87 -7.30 18.61 -11.02
N LEU A 88 -7.46 17.51 -10.31
CA LEU A 88 -8.78 16.94 -9.96
C LEU A 88 -9.33 17.49 -8.63
N GLY A 89 -8.57 18.32 -7.92
CA GLY A 89 -8.95 18.81 -6.60
C GLY A 89 -8.83 17.76 -5.50
N LEU A 90 -8.00 16.74 -5.70
CA LEU A 90 -7.86 15.58 -4.82
C LEU A 90 -6.40 15.30 -4.41
N PRO A 91 -5.64 16.30 -3.93
CA PRO A 91 -4.26 16.04 -3.52
C PRO A 91 -4.18 15.03 -2.39
N ALA A 92 -3.10 14.24 -2.37
CA ALA A 92 -2.82 13.27 -1.32
C ALA A 92 -1.71 13.79 -0.39
N ASP A 93 -1.69 13.30 0.84
CA ASP A 93 -0.61 13.60 1.79
C ASP A 93 0.70 12.91 1.39
N SER A 94 1.83 13.45 1.84
CA SER A 94 3.14 13.03 1.36
C SER A 94 3.47 11.56 1.53
N PRO A 95 3.27 10.89 2.67
CA PRO A 95 3.55 9.46 2.73
C PRO A 95 2.64 8.68 1.77
N ASP A 96 1.37 9.03 1.70
CA ASP A 96 0.38 8.32 0.89
C ASP A 96 0.66 8.45 -0.60
N ILE A 97 1.06 9.64 -1.07
CA ILE A 97 1.40 9.83 -2.49
C ILE A 97 2.62 9.02 -2.89
N LEU A 98 3.63 8.91 -2.01
CA LEU A 98 4.83 8.13 -2.29
C LEU A 98 4.52 6.63 -2.35
N ILE A 99 3.67 6.14 -1.46
CA ILE A 99 3.25 4.73 -1.45
C ILE A 99 2.44 4.41 -2.71
N ALA A 100 1.47 5.25 -3.05
CA ALA A 100 0.67 5.07 -4.27
C ALA A 100 1.53 5.17 -5.53
N ALA A 101 2.50 6.07 -5.56
CA ALA A 101 3.42 6.23 -6.68
C ALA A 101 4.29 4.98 -6.88
N SER A 102 4.66 4.29 -5.81
CA SER A 102 5.39 3.02 -5.93
C SER A 102 4.59 1.99 -6.71
N ALA A 103 3.29 1.92 -6.51
CA ALA A 103 2.41 1.03 -7.27
C ALA A 103 2.37 1.43 -8.74
N ARG A 104 2.13 2.70 -9.03
CA ARG A 104 2.03 3.19 -10.41
C ARG A 104 3.35 3.06 -11.16
N GLU A 105 4.47 3.36 -10.51
CA GLU A 105 5.82 3.24 -11.08
C GLU A 105 6.10 1.83 -11.61
N HIS A 106 5.58 0.82 -10.93
CA HIS A 106 5.78 -0.59 -11.29
C HIS A 106 4.62 -1.17 -12.10
N GLY A 107 3.69 -0.34 -12.57
CA GLY A 107 2.54 -0.79 -13.34
C GLY A 107 1.57 -1.67 -12.54
N GLY A 108 1.56 -1.51 -11.22
CA GLY A 108 0.74 -2.32 -10.32
C GLY A 108 -0.58 -1.67 -9.93
N THR A 109 -1.37 -2.41 -9.17
CA THR A 109 -2.61 -1.95 -8.56
C THR A 109 -2.36 -1.64 -7.09
N PHE A 110 -2.87 -0.52 -6.62
CA PHE A 110 -2.77 -0.11 -5.21
C PHE A 110 -4.00 -0.58 -4.46
N ALA A 111 -3.80 -1.53 -3.54
CA ALA A 111 -4.86 -2.04 -2.67
C ALA A 111 -4.86 -1.21 -1.39
N THR A 112 -5.94 -0.50 -1.13
CA THR A 112 -6.00 0.46 -0.03
C THR A 112 -7.36 0.51 0.64
N ALA A 113 -7.34 0.73 1.96
CA ALA A 113 -8.51 1.04 2.77
C ALA A 113 -8.80 2.55 2.83
N ASP A 114 -7.92 3.39 2.27
CA ASP A 114 -8.07 4.84 2.28
C ASP A 114 -9.11 5.27 1.25
N LYS A 115 -10.25 5.76 1.73
CA LYS A 115 -11.37 6.19 0.90
C LYS A 115 -11.04 7.38 0.00
N HIS A 116 -9.99 8.13 0.30
CA HIS A 116 -9.52 9.20 -0.57
C HIS A 116 -9.18 8.67 -1.97
N PHE A 117 -8.55 7.48 -2.03
CA PHE A 117 -8.19 6.84 -3.29
C PHE A 117 -9.34 6.07 -3.94
N TRP A 118 -10.49 5.94 -3.27
CA TRP A 118 -11.64 5.22 -3.81
C TRP A 118 -12.50 6.08 -4.74
N LYS A 119 -12.27 7.37 -4.80
CA LYS A 119 -13.06 8.27 -5.62
C LYS A 119 -12.91 7.92 -7.10
N PRO A 120 -14.02 7.90 -7.88
CA PRO A 120 -13.96 7.48 -9.27
C PRO A 120 -12.95 8.25 -10.12
N GLU A 121 -12.74 9.53 -9.81
CA GLU A 121 -11.79 10.39 -10.52
C GLU A 121 -10.35 9.90 -10.41
N VAL A 122 -10.00 9.22 -9.31
CA VAL A 122 -8.66 8.68 -9.07
C VAL A 122 -8.34 7.56 -10.06
N GLU A 123 -9.34 6.88 -10.60
CA GLU A 123 -9.13 5.76 -11.54
C GLU A 123 -8.41 6.20 -12.83
N SER A 124 -8.51 7.48 -13.19
CA SER A 124 -7.76 8.04 -14.34
C SER A 124 -6.27 8.23 -14.04
N VAL A 125 -5.88 8.19 -12.76
CA VAL A 125 -4.52 8.44 -12.30
C VAL A 125 -3.84 7.14 -11.87
N LEU A 126 -4.56 6.24 -11.21
CA LEU A 126 -4.00 5.07 -10.55
C LEU A 126 -5.02 3.91 -10.57
N SER A 127 -4.54 2.71 -10.80
CA SER A 127 -5.34 1.49 -10.61
C SER A 127 -5.47 1.20 -9.11
N VAL A 128 -6.70 1.15 -8.61
CA VAL A 128 -6.98 0.98 -7.17
C VAL A 128 -7.87 -0.25 -6.95
N ALA A 129 -7.49 -1.07 -5.97
CA ALA A 129 -8.32 -2.13 -5.42
C ALA A 129 -8.80 -1.68 -4.04
N LYS A 130 -10.11 -1.62 -3.87
CA LYS A 130 -10.73 -1.12 -2.63
C LYS A 130 -10.76 -2.23 -1.59
N TYR A 131 -10.06 -2.03 -0.48
CA TYR A 131 -10.11 -2.92 0.66
C TYR A 131 -10.98 -2.29 1.74
N ASP A 132 -12.13 -2.89 2.00
CA ASP A 132 -13.04 -2.42 3.04
C ASP A 132 -13.14 -3.50 4.12
N PRO A 133 -12.43 -3.33 5.26
CA PRO A 133 -12.43 -4.31 6.34
C PRO A 133 -13.71 -4.28 7.18
N TYR A 134 -14.57 -3.28 6.97
CA TYR A 134 -15.82 -3.10 7.72
C TYR A 134 -17.06 -3.47 6.90
#